data_0e37b2cb8e4828c7a1b02c099f0c8395
#
_entry.id   0e37b2cb8e4828c7a1b02c099f0c8395
#
_cell.length_a   1.000
_cell.length_b   1.000
_cell.length_c   1.000
_cell.angle_alpha   90.00
_cell.angle_beta   90.00
_cell.angle_gamma   90.00
#
_symmetry.space_group_name_H-M   'P 1'
#
loop_
_entity.id
_entity.type
_entity.pdbx_description
1 polymer ?
#
loop_
_entity_poly.entity_id
_entity_poly.type
_entity_poly.pdbx_seq_one_letter_code
_entity_poly.pdbx_strand_id
1 'polypeptide(L)'
;MNNLEHLAGKKLLILGGNPETGVLVKKANDLGVYTIVADPNPESPAKVYAKKHYNIDGFDIPNLIKAANEEKVDGVLVGVADILVPPYLRLCSELGLHCYASEKIINALSSKDGFIEACNQYNIATVPAFRLDENLKPGDLNKIEYLLYPFFVLL
;
A
#
# COMPACT_ATOMS: atom_id res chain seq x y z
N MET A 1 8.69 -12.66 23.72
CA MET A 1 9.36 -11.40 23.35
C MET A 1 9.93 -11.59 21.96
N ASN A 2 9.39 -10.91 20.94
CA ASN A 2 10.01 -10.97 19.62
C ASN A 2 11.33 -10.20 19.68
N ASN A 3 12.43 -10.91 19.55
CA ASN A 3 13.74 -10.28 19.49
C ASN A 3 13.88 -9.60 18.12
N LEU A 4 13.72 -8.27 18.07
CA LEU A 4 13.86 -7.44 16.85
C LEU A 4 15.29 -6.86 16.69
N GLU A 5 16.24 -7.29 17.51
CA GLU A 5 17.64 -6.85 17.46
C GLU A 5 18.31 -7.10 16.11
N HIS A 6 17.85 -8.14 15.38
CA HIS A 6 18.37 -8.45 14.04
C HIS A 6 18.02 -7.39 12.97
N LEU A 7 17.12 -6.44 13.28
CA LEU A 7 16.78 -5.32 12.39
C LEU A 7 17.77 -4.16 12.50
N ALA A 8 18.53 -4.09 13.58
CA ALA A 8 19.49 -2.99 13.78
C ALA A 8 20.55 -2.98 12.66
N GLY A 9 20.75 -1.81 12.07
CA GLY A 9 21.67 -1.61 10.97
C GLY A 9 21.15 -2.02 9.59
N LYS A 10 19.98 -2.66 9.50
CA LYS A 10 19.32 -2.96 8.22
C LYS A 10 18.87 -1.68 7.53
N LYS A 11 18.90 -1.66 6.20
CA LYS A 11 18.48 -0.52 5.38
C LYS A 11 17.13 -0.79 4.74
N LEU A 12 16.18 0.11 4.99
CA LEU A 12 14.81 0.00 4.52
C LEU A 12 14.45 1.17 3.61
N LEU A 13 14.11 0.88 2.36
CA LEU A 13 13.52 1.85 1.43
C LEU A 13 12.01 1.89 1.65
N ILE A 14 11.47 3.07 1.92
CA ILE A 14 10.05 3.29 2.20
C ILE A 14 9.48 4.17 1.09
N LEU A 15 8.45 3.66 0.41
CA LEU A 15 7.76 4.39 -0.66
C LEU A 15 6.59 5.20 -0.10
N GLY A 16 6.53 6.46 -0.51
CA GLY A 16 5.53 7.43 -0.04
C GLY A 16 6.00 8.23 1.17
N GLY A 17 5.54 9.46 1.28
CA GLY A 17 6.06 10.43 2.23
C GLY A 17 5.01 11.16 3.06
N ASN A 18 3.77 10.67 3.13
CA ASN A 18 2.69 11.27 3.90
C ASN A 18 2.97 11.25 5.43
N PRO A 19 2.18 11.98 6.25
CA PRO A 19 2.40 12.05 7.69
C PRO A 19 2.36 10.69 8.39
N GLU A 20 1.48 9.80 7.97
CA GLU A 20 1.31 8.46 8.53
C GLU A 20 2.54 7.59 8.24
N THR A 21 3.12 7.70 7.07
CA THR A 21 4.42 7.08 6.73
C THR A 21 5.52 7.60 7.66
N GLY A 22 5.45 8.86 8.08
CA GLY A 22 6.38 9.43 9.06
C GLY A 22 6.37 8.70 10.40
N VAL A 23 5.21 8.20 10.85
CA VAL A 23 5.10 7.39 12.07
C VAL A 23 5.84 6.05 11.89
N LEU A 24 5.67 5.42 10.73
CA LEU A 24 6.37 4.18 10.37
C LEU A 24 7.89 4.38 10.34
N VAL A 25 8.36 5.48 9.72
CA VAL A 25 9.79 5.83 9.67
C VAL A 25 10.38 5.98 11.07
N LYS A 26 9.69 6.71 11.96
CA LYS A 26 10.12 6.85 13.37
C LYS A 26 10.23 5.48 14.04
N LYS A 27 9.21 4.64 13.91
CA LYS A 27 9.21 3.31 14.51
C LYS A 27 10.34 2.42 14.00
N ALA A 28 10.64 2.47 12.71
CA ALA A 28 11.78 1.77 12.13
C ALA A 28 13.11 2.29 12.68
N ASN A 29 13.26 3.61 12.81
CA ASN A 29 14.45 4.22 13.44
C ASN A 29 14.63 3.77 14.90
N ASP A 30 13.55 3.68 15.69
CA ASP A 30 13.59 3.21 17.08
C ASP A 30 14.09 1.77 17.19
N LEU A 31 13.89 0.97 16.13
CA LEU A 31 14.40 -0.40 16.02
C LEU A 31 15.83 -0.46 15.46
N GLY A 32 16.49 0.67 15.28
CA GLY A 32 17.86 0.75 14.75
C GLY A 32 17.97 0.56 13.25
N VAL A 33 16.85 0.61 12.50
CA VAL A 33 16.82 0.50 11.04
C VAL A 33 17.28 1.81 10.41
N TYR A 34 18.11 1.75 9.38
CA TYR A 34 18.47 2.89 8.56
C TYR A 34 17.38 3.13 7.51
N THR A 35 16.57 4.15 7.71
CA THR A 35 15.42 4.43 6.85
C THR A 35 15.75 5.37 5.70
N ILE A 36 15.25 5.04 4.51
CA ILE A 36 15.37 5.79 3.27
C ILE A 36 13.96 6.02 2.74
N VAL A 37 13.54 7.27 2.56
CA VAL A 37 12.20 7.59 2.03
C VAL A 37 12.30 8.05 0.58
N ALA A 38 11.50 7.46 -0.31
CA ALA A 38 11.30 7.90 -1.68
C ALA A 38 9.89 8.47 -1.88
N ASP A 39 9.81 9.72 -2.26
CA ASP A 39 8.57 10.45 -2.54
C ASP A 39 8.87 11.61 -3.49
N PRO A 40 8.04 11.90 -4.51
CA PRO A 40 8.34 12.96 -5.48
C PRO A 40 8.31 14.37 -4.86
N ASN A 41 7.52 14.59 -3.82
CA ASN A 41 7.47 15.88 -3.14
C ASN A 41 8.70 16.06 -2.22
N PRO A 42 9.57 17.06 -2.49
CA PRO A 42 10.73 17.34 -1.64
C PRO A 42 10.36 17.66 -0.18
N GLU A 43 9.20 18.25 0.03
CA GLU A 43 8.71 18.69 1.35
C GLU A 43 7.81 17.63 2.03
N SER A 44 7.84 16.38 1.57
CA SER A 44 6.95 15.38 2.14
C SER A 44 7.27 15.08 3.61
N PRO A 45 6.23 14.99 4.48
CA PRO A 45 6.41 14.97 5.94
C PRO A 45 7.27 13.82 6.47
N ALA A 46 7.22 12.64 5.85
CA ALA A 46 7.99 11.47 6.29
C ALA A 46 9.51 11.66 6.11
N LYS A 47 9.94 12.49 5.16
CA LYS A 47 11.37 12.75 4.88
C LYS A 47 12.10 13.38 6.06
N VAL A 48 11.40 14.17 6.86
CA VAL A 48 11.97 14.85 8.05
C VAL A 48 12.54 13.84 9.05
N TYR A 49 11.96 12.63 9.08
CA TYR A 49 12.35 11.58 10.03
C TYR A 49 13.30 10.55 9.42
N ALA A 50 13.42 10.52 8.08
CA ALA A 50 14.28 9.57 7.39
C ALA A 50 15.75 9.87 7.59
N LYS A 51 16.60 8.84 7.63
CA LYS A 51 18.05 8.99 7.63
C LYS A 51 18.57 9.50 6.28
N LYS A 52 17.88 9.11 5.20
CA LYS A 52 18.12 9.58 3.84
C LYS A 52 16.79 9.68 3.08
N HIS A 53 16.74 10.52 2.06
CA HIS A 53 15.57 10.60 1.20
C HIS A 53 15.93 10.88 -0.25
N TYR A 54 15.00 10.53 -1.15
CA TYR A 54 15.09 10.74 -2.58
C TYR A 54 13.80 11.40 -3.07
N ASN A 55 13.92 12.31 -4.07
CA ASN A 55 12.79 12.89 -4.77
C ASN A 55 12.47 12.02 -5.99
N ILE A 56 11.99 10.80 -5.75
CA ILE A 56 11.66 9.80 -6.77
C ILE A 56 10.20 9.42 -6.61
N ASP A 57 9.47 9.41 -7.72
CA ASP A 57 8.09 8.94 -7.76
C ASP A 57 8.04 7.42 -7.51
N GLY A 58 7.06 6.96 -6.73
CA GLY A 58 6.87 5.54 -6.42
C GLY A 58 6.58 4.66 -7.65
N PHE A 59 6.21 5.25 -8.79
CA PHE A 59 6.04 4.57 -10.07
C PHE A 59 7.30 4.56 -10.95
N ASP A 60 8.33 5.32 -10.58
CA ASP A 60 9.60 5.37 -11.32
C ASP A 60 10.52 4.21 -10.90
N ILE A 61 10.15 3.01 -11.31
CA ILE A 61 10.85 1.77 -10.97
C ILE A 61 12.34 1.82 -11.34
N PRO A 62 12.76 2.31 -12.53
CA PRO A 62 14.19 2.36 -12.87
C PRO A 62 15.02 3.20 -11.87
N ASN A 63 14.57 4.38 -11.50
CA ASN A 63 15.27 5.23 -10.55
C ASN A 63 15.20 4.70 -9.11
N LEU A 64 14.09 4.04 -8.73
CA LEU A 64 13.99 3.35 -7.44
C LEU A 64 14.97 2.16 -7.34
N ILE A 65 15.11 1.35 -8.39
CA ILE A 65 16.11 0.26 -8.46
C ILE A 65 17.52 0.83 -8.31
N LYS A 66 17.82 1.92 -9.03
CA LYS A 66 19.13 2.57 -8.93
C LYS A 66 19.43 3.03 -7.50
N ALA A 67 18.51 3.74 -6.88
CA ALA A 67 18.65 4.20 -5.49
C ALA A 67 18.78 3.03 -4.50
N ALA A 68 17.96 1.98 -4.66
CA ALA A 68 18.00 0.79 -3.82
C ALA A 68 19.36 0.06 -3.90
N ASN A 69 19.93 -0.07 -5.10
CA ASN A 69 21.22 -0.70 -5.32
C ASN A 69 22.39 0.16 -4.78
N GLU A 70 22.36 1.48 -5.01
CA GLU A 70 23.36 2.42 -4.47
C GLU A 70 23.39 2.36 -2.94
N GLU A 71 22.21 2.31 -2.31
CA GLU A 71 22.08 2.23 -0.86
C GLU A 71 22.31 0.82 -0.32
N LYS A 72 22.25 -0.21 -1.14
CA LYS A 72 22.28 -1.63 -0.74
C LYS A 72 21.18 -1.93 0.28
N VAL A 73 19.93 -1.64 -0.09
CA VAL A 73 18.79 -1.84 0.82
C VAL A 73 18.56 -3.32 1.09
N ASP A 74 18.21 -3.64 2.34
CA ASP A 74 17.86 -4.99 2.78
C ASP A 74 16.36 -5.30 2.55
N GLY A 75 15.53 -4.27 2.35
CA GLY A 75 14.10 -4.42 2.14
C GLY A 75 13.45 -3.15 1.62
N VAL A 76 12.25 -3.33 1.10
CA VAL A 76 11.36 -2.24 0.67
C VAL A 76 10.05 -2.34 1.41
N LEU A 77 9.44 -1.21 1.71
CA LEU A 77 8.12 -1.15 2.35
C LEU A 77 7.31 -0.01 1.73
N VAL A 78 6.01 -0.22 1.60
CA VAL A 78 5.06 0.85 1.27
C VAL A 78 4.50 1.42 2.57
N GLY A 79 4.33 2.74 2.65
CA GLY A 79 3.56 3.39 3.69
C GLY A 79 2.07 3.05 3.59
N VAL A 80 1.21 4.02 3.79
CA VAL A 80 -0.25 3.82 3.76
C VAL A 80 -0.91 4.11 2.40
N ALA A 81 -0.12 4.30 1.36
CA ALA A 81 -0.62 4.63 0.02
C ALA A 81 -0.87 3.35 -0.81
N ASP A 82 -2.09 2.84 -0.82
CA ASP A 82 -2.46 1.61 -1.54
C ASP A 82 -2.08 1.63 -3.02
N ILE A 83 -2.11 2.81 -3.65
CA ILE A 83 -1.72 2.99 -5.05
C ILE A 83 -0.26 2.59 -5.32
N LEU A 84 0.59 2.60 -4.31
CA LEU A 84 2.00 2.22 -4.40
C LEU A 84 2.25 0.72 -4.20
N VAL A 85 1.23 -0.07 -3.88
CA VAL A 85 1.39 -1.51 -3.66
C VAL A 85 1.78 -2.27 -4.94
N PRO A 86 1.17 -2.00 -6.12
CA PRO A 86 1.63 -2.64 -7.37
C PRO A 86 3.08 -2.30 -7.75
N PRO A 87 3.53 -1.03 -7.77
CA PRO A 87 4.94 -0.71 -8.03
C PRO A 87 5.90 -1.27 -6.98
N TYR A 88 5.50 -1.33 -5.69
CA TYR A 88 6.27 -1.99 -4.64
C TYR A 88 6.52 -3.47 -4.93
N LEU A 89 5.46 -4.21 -5.32
CA LEU A 89 5.58 -5.61 -5.70
C LEU A 89 6.59 -5.80 -6.84
N ARG A 90 6.48 -4.97 -7.88
CA ARG A 90 7.40 -4.99 -9.01
C ARG A 90 8.84 -4.69 -8.58
N LEU A 91 9.03 -3.66 -7.76
CA LEU A 91 10.34 -3.26 -7.25
C LEU A 91 10.99 -4.40 -6.44
N CYS A 92 10.25 -5.04 -5.53
CA CYS A 92 10.74 -6.18 -4.75
C CYS A 92 11.14 -7.34 -5.67
N SER A 93 10.34 -7.65 -6.70
CA SER A 93 10.63 -8.70 -7.68
C SER A 93 11.93 -8.43 -8.44
N GLU A 94 12.10 -7.21 -8.95
CA GLU A 94 13.29 -6.80 -9.72
C GLU A 94 14.58 -6.80 -8.85
N LEU A 95 14.45 -6.49 -7.57
CA LEU A 95 15.58 -6.49 -6.62
C LEU A 95 15.82 -7.85 -5.97
N GLY A 96 14.97 -8.85 -6.19
CA GLY A 96 15.05 -10.14 -5.50
C GLY A 96 14.81 -10.03 -3.99
N LEU A 97 14.06 -9.03 -3.55
CA LEU A 97 13.76 -8.78 -2.14
C LEU A 97 12.41 -9.40 -1.74
N HIS A 98 12.30 -9.71 -0.45
CA HIS A 98 11.04 -10.22 0.10
C HIS A 98 9.91 -9.20 -0.02
N CYS A 99 8.73 -9.66 -0.45
CA CYS A 99 7.51 -8.88 -0.53
C CYS A 99 6.46 -9.47 0.42
N TYR A 100 5.75 -8.63 1.17
CA TYR A 100 4.70 -9.09 2.10
C TYR A 100 3.39 -9.51 1.40
N ALA A 101 3.25 -9.23 0.12
CA ALA A 101 2.08 -9.57 -0.67
C ALA A 101 2.48 -10.27 -1.96
N SER A 102 1.60 -11.09 -2.50
CA SER A 102 1.74 -11.67 -3.84
C SER A 102 0.85 -10.94 -4.83
N GLU A 103 1.19 -10.99 -6.11
CA GLU A 103 0.37 -10.44 -7.19
C GLU A 103 -1.08 -10.97 -7.13
N LYS A 104 -1.23 -12.26 -6.85
CA LYS A 104 -2.56 -12.90 -6.69
C LYS A 104 -3.37 -12.24 -5.57
N ILE A 105 -2.76 -11.98 -4.42
CA ILE A 105 -3.42 -11.34 -3.26
C ILE A 105 -3.76 -9.88 -3.58
N ILE A 106 -2.84 -9.15 -4.20
CA ILE A 106 -3.06 -7.76 -4.58
C ILE A 106 -4.22 -7.67 -5.57
N ASN A 107 -4.21 -8.46 -6.63
CA ASN A 107 -5.28 -8.46 -7.64
C ASN A 107 -6.64 -8.85 -7.06
N ALA A 108 -6.67 -9.77 -6.10
CA ALA A 108 -7.91 -10.18 -5.44
C ALA A 108 -8.44 -9.12 -4.45
N LEU A 109 -7.58 -8.39 -3.75
CA LEU A 109 -8.00 -7.57 -2.62
C LEU A 109 -7.89 -6.05 -2.86
N SER A 110 -7.20 -5.60 -3.92
CA SER A 110 -7.03 -4.17 -4.22
C SER A 110 -8.21 -3.53 -4.93
N SER A 111 -9.17 -4.31 -5.42
CA SER A 111 -10.42 -3.83 -6.02
C SER A 111 -11.64 -4.32 -5.25
N LYS A 112 -12.72 -3.53 -5.25
CA LYS A 112 -13.98 -3.93 -4.60
C LYS A 112 -14.56 -5.20 -5.23
N ASP A 113 -14.49 -5.31 -6.56
CA ASP A 113 -14.97 -6.49 -7.29
C ASP A 113 -14.16 -7.74 -6.95
N GLY A 114 -12.81 -7.63 -6.95
CA GLY A 114 -11.93 -8.74 -6.59
C GLY A 114 -12.13 -9.19 -5.14
N PHE A 115 -12.33 -8.25 -4.22
CA PHE A 115 -12.63 -8.55 -2.82
C PHE A 115 -13.95 -9.31 -2.67
N ILE A 116 -15.03 -8.86 -3.33
CA ILE A 116 -16.33 -9.52 -3.31
C ILE A 116 -16.24 -10.92 -3.93
N GLU A 117 -15.52 -11.06 -5.04
CA GLU A 117 -15.31 -12.36 -5.68
C GLU A 117 -14.53 -13.33 -4.77
N ALA A 118 -13.49 -12.85 -4.10
CA ALA A 118 -12.75 -13.64 -3.11
C ALA A 118 -13.66 -14.04 -1.94
N CYS A 119 -14.47 -13.16 -1.41
CA CYS A 119 -15.42 -13.47 -0.36
C CYS A 119 -16.44 -14.54 -0.79
N ASN A 120 -16.99 -14.42 -2.00
CA ASN A 120 -17.93 -15.41 -2.56
C ASN A 120 -17.28 -16.79 -2.70
N GLN A 121 -16.02 -16.86 -3.13
CA GLN A 121 -15.27 -18.10 -3.25
C GLN A 121 -15.14 -18.85 -1.92
N TYR A 122 -15.03 -18.12 -0.82
CA TYR A 122 -14.88 -18.68 0.53
C TYR A 122 -16.18 -18.67 1.36
N ASN A 123 -17.34 -18.41 0.74
CA ASN A 123 -18.63 -18.30 1.40
C ASN A 123 -18.64 -17.28 2.57
N ILE A 124 -17.93 -16.18 2.42
CA ILE A 124 -17.92 -15.07 3.37
C ILE A 124 -19.03 -14.10 2.96
N ALA A 125 -19.93 -13.80 3.88
CA ALA A 125 -21.02 -12.85 3.63
C ALA A 125 -20.49 -11.45 3.35
N THR A 126 -20.99 -10.83 2.28
CA THR A 126 -20.67 -9.44 1.91
C THR A 126 -21.95 -8.64 1.73
N VAL A 127 -21.82 -7.32 1.70
CA VAL A 127 -22.92 -6.47 1.24
C VAL A 127 -23.22 -6.77 -0.23
N PRO A 128 -24.49 -6.75 -0.64
CA PRO A 128 -24.86 -6.89 -2.05
C PRO A 128 -24.16 -5.84 -2.92
N ALA A 129 -23.54 -6.28 -4.00
CA ALA A 129 -22.89 -5.40 -4.96
C ALA A 129 -23.73 -5.28 -6.22
N PHE A 130 -23.87 -4.07 -6.73
CA PHE A 130 -24.55 -3.78 -7.98
C PHE A 130 -23.55 -3.13 -8.94
N ARG A 131 -23.46 -3.69 -10.15
CA ARG A 131 -22.71 -3.03 -11.24
C ARG A 131 -23.59 -1.97 -11.86
N LEU A 132 -23.10 -0.76 -11.88
CA LEU A 132 -23.68 0.34 -12.65
C LEU A 132 -23.08 0.27 -14.06
N ASP A 133 -23.89 -0.08 -15.05
CA ASP A 133 -23.49 -0.04 -16.45
C ASP A 133 -24.23 1.07 -17.21
N GLU A 134 -23.82 1.33 -18.45
CA GLU A 134 -24.40 2.36 -19.33
C GLU A 134 -25.87 2.10 -19.67
N ASN A 135 -26.38 0.90 -19.41
CA ASN A 135 -27.75 0.47 -19.70
C ASN A 135 -28.68 0.55 -18.48
N LEU A 136 -28.21 1.11 -17.38
CA LEU A 136 -28.97 1.22 -16.14
C LEU A 136 -30.25 2.03 -16.36
N LYS A 137 -31.41 1.40 -16.15
CA LYS A 137 -32.69 2.10 -16.25
C LYS A 137 -33.05 2.76 -14.92
N PRO A 138 -33.81 3.88 -14.92
CA PRO A 138 -34.24 4.56 -13.69
C PRO A 138 -34.89 3.64 -12.65
N GLY A 139 -35.59 2.57 -13.06
CA GLY A 139 -36.17 1.58 -12.16
C GLY A 139 -35.17 0.68 -11.43
N ASP A 140 -33.93 0.59 -11.91
CA ASP A 140 -32.91 -0.21 -11.27
C ASP A 140 -32.24 0.58 -10.13
N LEU A 141 -32.26 1.91 -10.18
CA LEU A 141 -31.82 2.79 -9.08
C LEU A 141 -32.65 2.60 -7.82
N ASN A 142 -33.94 2.34 -7.95
CA ASN A 142 -34.81 2.08 -6.80
C ASN A 142 -34.42 0.83 -6.01
N LYS A 143 -33.76 -0.14 -6.62
CA LYS A 143 -33.23 -1.32 -5.92
C LYS A 143 -32.01 -0.96 -5.08
N ILE A 144 -31.23 0.03 -5.51
CA ILE A 144 -30.04 0.53 -4.79
C ILE A 144 -30.47 1.37 -3.60
N GLU A 145 -31.51 2.19 -3.75
CA GLU A 145 -32.05 3.05 -2.70
C GLU A 145 -32.56 2.24 -1.50
N TYR A 146 -33.21 1.10 -1.75
CA TYR A 146 -33.66 0.19 -0.69
C TYR A 146 -32.53 -0.44 0.11
N LEU A 147 -31.31 -0.54 -0.44
CA LEU A 147 -30.15 -1.09 0.25
C LEU A 147 -29.36 -0.05 1.04
N LEU A 148 -29.48 1.23 0.69
CA LEU A 148 -28.86 2.34 1.42
C LEU A 148 -29.67 2.76 2.65
N TYR A 149 -30.98 2.51 2.66
CA TYR A 149 -31.89 2.93 3.73
C TYR A 149 -31.55 2.37 5.13
N PRO A 150 -31.12 1.10 5.30
CA PRO A 150 -30.77 0.59 6.63
C PRO A 150 -29.46 1.17 7.19
N PHE A 151 -28.59 1.69 6.34
CA PHE A 151 -27.28 2.23 6.75
C PHE A 151 -27.33 3.70 7.15
N PHE A 152 -28.32 4.46 6.68
CA PHE A 152 -28.49 5.87 7.02
C PHE A 152 -29.36 6.13 8.26
N VAL A 153 -30.03 5.13 8.79
CA VAL A 153 -30.91 5.24 9.99
C VAL A 153 -30.13 5.02 11.30
N LEU A 154 -28.81 4.69 11.21
CA LEU A 154 -27.94 4.48 12.39
C LEU A 154 -26.92 5.61 12.60
N LEU A 155 -27.10 6.75 11.97
CA LEU A 155 -26.40 8.01 12.24
C LEU A 155 -27.38 9.02 12.83
#